data_680be18a1fb4e831985efb0e8c92b2da
#
_entry.id   680be18a1fb4e831985efb0e8c92b2da
#
_cell.length_a   1.000
_cell.length_b   1.000
_cell.length_c   1.000
_cell.angle_alpha   90.00
_cell.angle_beta   90.00
_cell.angle_gamma   90.00
#
_symmetry.space_group_name_H-M   'P 1'
#
loop_
_entity.id
_entity.type
_entity.pdbx_description
1 polymer ?
#
loop_
_entity_poly.entity_id
_entity_poly.type
_entity_poly.pdbx_seq_one_letter_code
_entity_poly.pdbx_strand_id
1 'polypeptide(L)'
;TAKHCVWQTSPKPWEEPVDGLELLDELRDTFTRHLILPDHAAPTLALWVLHTYSFELGDIAAYLALLSPEKRCGKTTALSLVGKFCHRALPASNVSPAAVFRVIEQYSPTLLVDEADSFVAGKEELRGVLNSGYSRDAAYTIRCTGDDHDVREFNVFAPKLFAGIGRLPDTLGDRCITVPMRRKLPGENIVRLRGDLDG
;
A
#
# COMPACT_ATOMS: atom_id res chain seq x y z
N THR A 1 21.11 -18.59 -6.79
CA THR A 1 20.71 -17.31 -7.38
C THR A 1 19.62 -16.72 -6.49
N ALA A 2 19.95 -15.72 -5.67
CA ALA A 2 18.96 -15.01 -4.86
C ALA A 2 17.95 -14.36 -5.83
N LYS A 3 16.67 -14.72 -5.73
CA LYS A 3 15.60 -14.01 -6.43
C LYS A 3 15.58 -12.59 -5.85
N HIS A 4 16.04 -11.61 -6.60
CA HIS A 4 15.83 -10.21 -6.25
C HIS A 4 14.33 -9.96 -6.14
N CYS A 5 13.87 -9.57 -4.95
CA CYS A 5 12.48 -9.23 -4.74
C CYS A 5 12.22 -7.85 -5.39
N VAL A 6 11.11 -7.71 -6.09
CA VAL A 6 10.73 -6.48 -6.83
C VAL A 6 10.79 -5.22 -5.94
N TRP A 7 10.44 -5.34 -4.65
CA TRP A 7 10.48 -4.24 -3.69
C TRP A 7 11.89 -3.76 -3.28
N GLN A 8 12.95 -4.47 -3.67
CA GLN A 8 14.35 -4.09 -3.39
C GLN A 8 14.96 -3.22 -4.47
N THR A 9 14.32 -3.12 -5.62
CA THR A 9 14.84 -2.38 -6.78
C THR A 9 13.87 -1.29 -7.22
N SER A 10 14.40 -0.14 -7.63
CA SER A 10 13.59 0.85 -8.35
C SER A 10 13.45 0.44 -9.81
N PRO A 11 12.28 0.62 -10.40
CA PRO A 11 12.11 0.46 -11.84
C PRO A 11 13.02 1.47 -12.56
N LYS A 12 13.51 1.10 -13.73
CA LYS A 12 14.22 2.05 -14.59
C LYS A 12 13.21 3.08 -15.11
N PRO A 13 13.57 4.38 -15.13
CA PRO A 13 12.73 5.37 -15.80
C PRO A 13 12.48 4.99 -17.26
N TRP A 14 11.30 5.30 -17.74
CA TRP A 14 11.00 5.18 -19.17
C TRP A 14 11.84 6.20 -19.95
N GLU A 15 12.35 5.82 -21.11
CA GLU A 15 13.34 6.62 -21.87
C GLU A 15 12.69 7.83 -22.57
N GLU A 16 11.41 7.73 -22.91
CA GLU A 16 10.67 8.78 -23.61
C GLU A 16 9.78 9.58 -22.66
N PRO A 17 9.49 10.86 -22.97
CA PRO A 17 8.51 11.63 -22.21
C PRO A 17 7.14 10.95 -22.23
N VAL A 18 6.48 10.87 -21.08
CA VAL A 18 5.15 10.30 -20.90
C VAL A 18 4.15 11.41 -20.63
N ASP A 19 3.00 11.42 -21.31
CA ASP A 19 1.90 12.29 -20.96
C ASP A 19 1.27 11.80 -19.66
N GLY A 20 1.30 12.65 -18.64
CA GLY A 20 0.80 12.29 -17.31
C GLY A 20 -0.73 12.10 -17.27
N LEU A 21 -1.48 12.77 -18.16
CA LEU A 21 -2.92 12.59 -18.24
C LEU A 21 -3.27 11.25 -18.88
N GLU A 22 -2.61 10.89 -19.98
CA GLU A 22 -2.78 9.59 -20.61
C GLU A 22 -2.45 8.45 -19.65
N LEU A 23 -1.34 8.55 -18.90
CA LEU A 23 -0.96 7.57 -17.90
C LEU A 23 -2.03 7.42 -16.79
N LEU A 24 -2.59 8.52 -16.30
CA LEU A 24 -3.65 8.49 -15.29
C LEU A 24 -4.94 7.86 -15.84
N ASP A 25 -5.28 8.14 -17.08
CA ASP A 25 -6.44 7.56 -17.75
C ASP A 25 -6.25 6.05 -17.97
N GLU A 26 -5.08 5.59 -18.39
CA GLU A 26 -4.77 4.16 -18.53
C GLU A 26 -4.84 3.41 -17.19
N LEU A 27 -4.31 4.00 -16.12
CA LEU A 27 -4.41 3.42 -14.77
C LEU A 27 -5.87 3.34 -14.31
N ARG A 28 -6.65 4.44 -14.45
CA ARG A 28 -8.08 4.48 -14.13
C ARG A 28 -8.85 3.41 -14.90
N ASP A 29 -8.64 3.29 -16.18
CA ASP A 29 -9.34 2.34 -17.05
C ASP A 29 -8.96 0.90 -16.71
N THR A 30 -7.70 0.67 -16.36
CA THR A 30 -7.24 -0.64 -15.86
C THR A 30 -7.94 -1.02 -14.57
N PHE A 31 -8.03 -0.11 -13.60
CA PHE A 31 -8.75 -0.39 -12.34
C PHE A 31 -10.24 -0.62 -12.57
N THR A 32 -10.88 0.21 -13.40
CA THR A 32 -12.31 0.08 -13.74
C THR A 32 -12.62 -1.22 -14.47
N ARG A 33 -11.71 -1.70 -15.32
CA ARG A 33 -11.86 -2.96 -16.07
C ARG A 33 -11.87 -4.19 -15.18
N HIS A 34 -11.11 -4.19 -14.08
CA HIS A 34 -10.86 -5.36 -13.26
C HIS A 34 -11.52 -5.33 -11.88
N LEU A 35 -12.00 -4.19 -11.42
CA LEU A 35 -12.53 -4.01 -10.07
C LEU A 35 -13.94 -3.42 -10.08
N ILE A 36 -14.75 -3.83 -9.11
CA ILE A 36 -16.00 -3.14 -8.78
C ILE A 36 -15.67 -2.04 -7.79
N LEU A 37 -15.72 -0.82 -8.24
CA LEU A 37 -15.33 0.37 -7.48
C LEU A 37 -16.51 1.34 -7.34
N PRO A 38 -16.59 2.10 -6.25
CA PRO A 38 -17.51 3.23 -6.17
C PRO A 38 -17.05 4.38 -7.09
N ASP A 39 -17.93 5.33 -7.32
CA ASP A 39 -17.63 6.54 -8.09
C ASP A 39 -16.36 7.23 -7.54
N HIS A 40 -15.53 7.74 -8.44
CA HIS A 40 -14.25 8.41 -8.16
C HIS A 40 -13.15 7.55 -7.53
N ALA A 41 -13.40 6.28 -7.20
CA ALA A 41 -12.35 5.44 -6.61
C ALA A 41 -11.23 5.10 -7.60
N ALA A 42 -11.55 4.81 -8.87
CA ALA A 42 -10.52 4.46 -9.85
C ALA A 42 -9.50 5.60 -10.07
N PRO A 43 -9.90 6.88 -10.31
CA PRO A 43 -8.93 7.97 -10.35
C PRO A 43 -8.20 8.20 -9.02
N THR A 44 -8.85 7.98 -7.87
CA THR A 44 -8.18 8.04 -6.56
C THR A 44 -7.07 7.01 -6.45
N LEU A 45 -7.31 5.76 -6.89
CA LEU A 45 -6.29 4.71 -6.94
C LEU A 45 -5.13 5.09 -7.87
N ALA A 46 -5.43 5.64 -9.06
CA ALA A 46 -4.43 6.08 -10.03
C ALA A 46 -3.52 7.18 -9.45
N LEU A 47 -4.10 8.21 -8.85
CA LEU A 47 -3.36 9.29 -8.20
C LEU A 47 -2.54 8.76 -7.01
N TRP A 48 -3.09 7.83 -6.23
CA TRP A 48 -2.36 7.25 -5.12
C TRP A 48 -1.18 6.39 -5.58
N VAL A 49 -1.29 5.68 -6.71
CA VAL A 49 -0.15 4.98 -7.32
C VAL A 49 0.96 5.97 -7.65
N LEU A 50 0.67 7.10 -8.31
CA LEU A 50 1.68 8.13 -8.58
C LEU A 50 2.29 8.70 -7.30
N HIS A 51 1.48 8.89 -6.25
CA HIS A 51 1.98 9.31 -4.94
C HIS A 51 3.05 8.35 -4.40
N THR A 52 2.94 7.03 -4.64
CA THR A 52 3.96 6.07 -4.18
C THR A 52 5.34 6.27 -4.79
N TYR A 53 5.45 6.96 -5.92
CA TYR A 53 6.72 7.33 -6.58
C TYR A 53 7.25 8.69 -6.14
N SER A 54 6.41 9.53 -5.56
CA SER A 54 6.74 10.93 -5.25
C SER A 54 6.54 11.31 -3.77
N PHE A 55 6.16 10.38 -2.90
CA PHE A 55 5.87 10.68 -1.49
C PHE A 55 7.05 11.29 -0.75
N GLU A 56 8.28 10.98 -1.15
CA GLU A 56 9.50 11.55 -0.57
C GLU A 56 9.66 13.06 -0.84
N LEU A 57 8.89 13.63 -1.77
CA LEU A 57 8.89 15.07 -2.07
C LEU A 57 7.94 15.87 -1.15
N GLY A 58 7.03 15.19 -0.45
CA GLY A 58 6.03 15.80 0.43
C GLY A 58 6.26 15.47 1.91
N ASP A 59 5.42 16.04 2.77
CA ASP A 59 5.47 15.85 4.22
C ASP A 59 4.56 14.72 4.70
N ILE A 60 3.70 14.21 3.82
CA ILE A 60 2.70 13.18 4.12
C ILE A 60 2.87 11.98 3.18
N ALA A 61 3.07 10.81 3.75
CA ALA A 61 2.94 9.54 3.05
C ALA A 61 1.49 9.04 3.20
N ALA A 62 0.61 9.47 2.31
CA ALA A 62 -0.82 9.15 2.40
C ALA A 62 -1.06 7.64 2.36
N TYR A 63 -1.92 7.16 3.28
CA TYR A 63 -2.34 5.76 3.29
C TYR A 63 -3.61 5.56 2.47
N LEU A 64 -3.79 4.34 1.98
CA LEU A 64 -4.99 3.91 1.28
C LEU A 64 -5.59 2.70 1.98
N ALA A 65 -6.92 2.66 2.12
CA ALA A 65 -7.62 1.54 2.74
C ALA A 65 -8.74 1.01 1.84
N LEU A 66 -8.68 -0.26 1.50
CA LEU A 66 -9.71 -1.01 0.79
C LEU A 66 -10.55 -1.77 1.81
N LEU A 67 -11.67 -1.21 2.23
CA LEU A 67 -12.48 -1.75 3.31
C LEU A 67 -13.83 -2.28 2.81
N SER A 68 -14.30 -3.38 3.37
CA SER A 68 -15.62 -3.91 3.05
C SER A 68 -16.32 -4.42 4.30
N PRO A 69 -17.67 -4.44 4.33
CA PRO A 69 -18.41 -4.98 5.47
C PRO A 69 -18.27 -6.51 5.61
N GLU A 70 -17.90 -7.20 4.53
CA GLU A 70 -17.87 -8.66 4.49
C GLU A 70 -16.77 -9.23 3.59
N LYS A 71 -16.61 -10.55 3.59
CA LYS A 71 -15.67 -11.28 2.71
C LYS A 71 -16.15 -11.30 1.26
N ARG A 72 -15.23 -11.59 0.33
CA ARG A 72 -15.48 -11.76 -1.11
C ARG A 72 -15.94 -10.49 -1.84
N CYS A 73 -15.46 -9.34 -1.40
CA CYS A 73 -15.69 -8.03 -2.04
C CYS A 73 -14.54 -7.58 -2.96
N GLY A 74 -13.63 -8.47 -3.35
CA GLY A 74 -12.54 -8.16 -4.29
C GLY A 74 -11.35 -7.41 -3.69
N LYS A 75 -11.25 -7.24 -2.36
CA LYS A 75 -10.15 -6.50 -1.69
C LYS A 75 -8.77 -7.03 -2.04
N THR A 76 -8.53 -8.34 -1.89
CA THR A 76 -7.24 -8.97 -2.20
C THR A 76 -6.89 -8.81 -3.69
N THR A 77 -7.89 -8.90 -4.59
CA THR A 77 -7.69 -8.61 -6.02
C THR A 77 -7.29 -7.15 -6.24
N ALA A 78 -7.97 -6.22 -5.58
CA ALA A 78 -7.67 -4.79 -5.69
C ALA A 78 -6.28 -4.49 -5.10
N LEU A 79 -5.94 -5.03 -3.92
CA LEU A 79 -4.62 -4.90 -3.31
C LEU A 79 -3.52 -5.41 -4.24
N SER A 80 -3.73 -6.59 -4.83
CA SER A 80 -2.77 -7.19 -5.77
C SER A 80 -2.62 -6.37 -7.05
N LEU A 81 -3.73 -5.91 -7.63
CA LEU A 81 -3.71 -5.11 -8.86
C LEU A 81 -3.04 -3.75 -8.63
N VAL A 82 -3.45 -3.01 -7.61
CA VAL A 82 -2.85 -1.70 -7.27
C VAL A 82 -1.36 -1.87 -6.94
N GLY A 83 -1.01 -2.91 -6.19
CA GLY A 83 0.37 -3.21 -5.82
C GLY A 83 1.29 -3.46 -7.02
N LYS A 84 0.78 -3.95 -8.16
CA LYS A 84 1.59 -4.14 -9.38
C LYS A 84 2.10 -2.82 -9.97
N PHE A 85 1.42 -1.72 -9.70
CA PHE A 85 1.78 -0.38 -10.19
C PHE A 85 2.48 0.49 -9.14
N CYS A 86 2.52 0.08 -7.87
CA CYS A 86 3.16 0.85 -6.80
C CYS A 86 4.68 0.76 -6.84
N HIS A 87 5.33 1.84 -6.43
CA HIS A 87 6.77 1.86 -6.23
C HIS A 87 7.19 0.88 -5.14
N ARG A 88 8.09 -0.05 -5.45
CA ARG A 88 8.67 -1.03 -4.50
C ARG A 88 7.61 -1.72 -3.64
N ALA A 89 6.54 -2.21 -4.25
CA ALA A 89 5.44 -2.86 -3.54
C ALA A 89 5.91 -4.07 -2.74
N LEU A 90 5.71 -4.02 -1.42
CA LEU A 90 6.07 -5.08 -0.47
C LEU A 90 4.81 -5.66 0.19
N PRO A 91 4.40 -6.90 -0.17
CA PRO A 91 3.38 -7.61 0.60
C PRO A 91 3.87 -7.89 2.03
N ALA A 92 3.17 -7.33 3.02
CA ALA A 92 3.54 -7.37 4.42
C ALA A 92 2.64 -8.32 5.25
N SER A 93 2.32 -9.49 4.69
CA SER A 93 1.63 -10.54 5.44
C SER A 93 2.61 -11.27 6.36
N ASN A 94 2.20 -11.46 7.63
CA ASN A 94 2.97 -12.21 8.64
C ASN A 94 4.40 -11.69 8.89
N VAL A 95 4.59 -10.38 8.90
CA VAL A 95 5.88 -9.72 9.16
C VAL A 95 5.94 -9.27 10.63
N SER A 96 7.09 -9.43 11.28
CA SER A 96 7.31 -8.92 12.64
C SER A 96 7.47 -7.40 12.64
N PRO A 97 7.10 -6.69 13.73
CA PRO A 97 7.33 -5.25 13.84
C PRO A 97 8.77 -4.85 13.56
N ALA A 98 9.72 -5.65 14.06
CA ALA A 98 11.16 -5.43 13.86
C ALA A 98 11.59 -5.52 12.40
N ALA A 99 10.99 -6.40 11.61
CA ALA A 99 11.25 -6.49 10.19
C ALA A 99 10.64 -5.30 9.43
N VAL A 100 9.42 -4.86 9.81
CA VAL A 100 8.72 -3.77 9.15
C VAL A 100 9.55 -2.49 9.17
N PHE A 101 9.97 -2.00 10.34
CA PHE A 101 10.70 -0.73 10.40
C PHE A 101 12.08 -0.80 9.74
N ARG A 102 12.79 -1.95 9.80
CA ARG A 102 14.08 -2.10 9.13
C ARG A 102 13.96 -2.10 7.60
N VAL A 103 12.93 -2.76 7.08
CA VAL A 103 12.68 -2.79 5.63
C VAL A 103 12.25 -1.42 5.12
N ILE A 104 11.43 -0.69 5.89
CA ILE A 104 11.05 0.67 5.51
C ILE A 104 12.29 1.57 5.44
N GLU A 105 13.12 1.57 6.48
CA GLU A 105 14.34 2.38 6.52
C GLU A 105 15.29 2.06 5.35
N GLN A 106 15.46 0.78 5.04
CA GLN A 106 16.45 0.35 4.05
C GLN A 106 15.99 0.55 2.61
N TYR A 107 14.69 0.42 2.32
CA TYR A 107 14.18 0.32 0.95
C TYR A 107 13.08 1.30 0.61
N SER A 108 12.50 2.01 1.58
CA SER A 108 11.36 2.92 1.39
C SER A 108 10.25 2.31 0.52
N PRO A 109 9.74 1.09 0.84
CA PRO A 109 8.76 0.40 0.02
C PRO A 109 7.36 0.94 0.24
N THR A 110 6.46 0.68 -0.71
CA THR A 110 5.01 0.75 -0.47
C THR A 110 4.56 -0.54 0.22
N LEU A 111 4.11 -0.45 1.47
CA LEU A 111 3.63 -1.63 2.20
C LEU A 111 2.21 -2.02 1.77
N LEU A 112 2.01 -3.29 1.42
CA LEU A 112 0.71 -3.87 1.08
C LEU A 112 0.28 -4.83 2.19
N VAL A 113 -0.73 -4.45 2.97
CA VAL A 113 -1.20 -5.22 4.14
C VAL A 113 -2.57 -5.80 3.85
N ASP A 114 -2.64 -7.10 3.56
CA ASP A 114 -3.91 -7.82 3.49
C ASP A 114 -4.36 -8.25 4.89
N GLU A 115 -5.67 -8.44 5.08
CA GLU A 115 -6.29 -8.78 6.37
C GLU A 115 -5.85 -7.81 7.50
N ALA A 116 -5.85 -6.50 7.21
CA ALA A 116 -5.36 -5.48 8.13
C ALA A 116 -6.08 -5.50 9.49
N ASP A 117 -7.33 -5.92 9.53
CA ASP A 117 -8.12 -6.11 10.75
C ASP A 117 -7.47 -7.13 11.71
N SER A 118 -6.96 -8.24 11.19
CA SER A 118 -6.22 -9.24 11.98
C SER A 118 -4.73 -8.94 12.09
N PHE A 119 -4.14 -8.29 11.09
CA PHE A 119 -2.71 -7.97 11.07
C PHE A 119 -2.31 -7.01 12.20
N VAL A 120 -3.16 -6.03 12.52
CA VAL A 120 -2.90 -5.02 13.59
C VAL A 120 -3.53 -5.39 14.93
N ALA A 121 -4.42 -6.39 14.98
CA ALA A 121 -5.11 -6.78 16.20
C ALA A 121 -4.12 -7.29 17.26
N GLY A 122 -4.16 -6.70 18.46
CA GLY A 122 -3.31 -7.09 19.58
C GLY A 122 -1.80 -6.81 19.41
N LYS A 123 -1.40 -6.09 18.34
CA LYS A 123 0.00 -5.78 18.03
C LYS A 123 0.27 -4.28 18.20
N GLU A 124 0.30 -3.80 19.44
CA GLU A 124 0.50 -2.37 19.74
C GLU A 124 1.79 -1.79 19.15
N GLU A 125 2.90 -2.53 19.20
CA GLU A 125 4.17 -2.11 18.64
C GLU A 125 4.08 -1.89 17.12
N LEU A 126 3.43 -2.82 16.41
CA LEU A 126 3.22 -2.71 14.97
C LEU A 126 2.33 -1.51 14.63
N ARG A 127 1.26 -1.30 15.40
CA ARG A 127 0.38 -0.12 15.24
C ARG A 127 1.16 1.18 15.44
N GLY A 128 2.04 1.23 16.45
CA GLY A 128 2.92 2.37 16.68
C GLY A 128 3.77 2.69 15.45
N VAL A 129 4.46 1.70 14.89
CA VAL A 129 5.29 1.86 13.67
C VAL A 129 4.44 2.31 12.47
N LEU A 130 3.25 1.72 12.27
CA LEU A 130 2.36 2.09 11.16
C LEU A 130 1.82 3.51 11.31
N ASN A 131 1.45 3.92 12.53
CA ASN A 131 0.93 5.26 12.80
C ASN A 131 1.99 6.35 12.63
N SER A 132 3.23 6.11 13.08
CA SER A 132 4.32 7.10 13.01
C SER A 132 4.71 7.41 11.57
N GLY A 133 4.66 6.46 10.65
CA GLY A 133 5.17 6.62 9.30
C GLY A 133 4.29 7.44 8.34
N TYR A 134 3.29 8.17 8.83
CA TYR A 134 2.38 8.98 8.03
C TYR A 134 2.92 10.39 7.75
N SER A 135 3.40 11.09 8.79
CA SER A 135 3.97 12.43 8.68
C SER A 135 5.48 12.37 8.80
N ARG A 136 6.19 13.05 7.92
CA ARG A 136 7.65 13.07 7.87
C ARG A 136 8.28 13.46 9.21
N ASP A 137 7.77 14.48 9.86
CA ASP A 137 8.30 15.01 11.12
C ASP A 137 8.20 14.03 12.30
N ALA A 138 7.27 13.07 12.23
CA ALA A 138 7.06 12.05 13.26
C ALA A 138 7.41 10.63 12.80
N ALA A 139 7.97 10.49 11.59
CA ALA A 139 8.16 9.20 10.93
C ALA A 139 9.42 8.48 11.39
N TYR A 140 9.57 8.31 12.68
CA TYR A 140 10.68 7.54 13.24
C TYR A 140 10.23 6.63 14.38
N THR A 141 11.01 5.60 14.61
CA THR A 141 10.89 4.72 15.78
C THR A 141 12.27 4.48 16.39
N ILE A 142 12.35 4.50 17.70
CA ILE A 142 13.60 4.30 18.45
C ILE A 142 13.64 2.87 18.97
N ARG A 143 14.75 2.18 18.77
CA ARG A 143 14.97 0.80 19.25
C ARG A 143 16.41 0.63 19.74
N CYS A 144 16.58 -0.24 20.74
CA CYS A 144 17.90 -0.74 21.11
C CYS A 144 18.33 -1.82 20.12
N THR A 145 19.58 -1.76 19.67
CA THR A 145 20.17 -2.70 18.72
C THR A 145 21.53 -3.18 19.21
N GLY A 146 21.92 -4.40 18.78
CA GLY A 146 23.17 -5.01 19.20
C GLY A 146 23.17 -5.50 20.66
N ASP A 147 24.29 -6.15 21.05
CA ASP A 147 24.46 -6.69 22.42
C ASP A 147 24.70 -5.58 23.44
N ASP A 148 25.22 -4.43 23.00
CA ASP A 148 25.47 -3.23 23.83
C ASP A 148 24.23 -2.36 24.03
N HIS A 149 23.06 -2.76 23.50
CA HIS A 149 21.80 -2.00 23.61
C HIS A 149 21.88 -0.59 23.06
N ASP A 150 22.66 -0.34 22.03
CA ASP A 150 22.77 0.96 21.38
C ASP A 150 21.41 1.48 20.90
N VAL A 151 21.11 2.72 21.28
CA VAL A 151 19.87 3.39 20.85
C VAL A 151 20.00 3.83 19.40
N ARG A 152 19.09 3.35 18.55
CA ARG A 152 19.05 3.68 17.14
C ARG A 152 17.66 4.15 16.71
N GLU A 153 17.65 5.22 15.93
CA GLU A 153 16.45 5.72 15.26
C GLU A 153 16.30 5.04 13.89
N PHE A 154 15.08 4.66 13.55
CA PHE A 154 14.71 4.08 12.25
C PHE A 154 13.65 4.93 11.59
N ASN A 155 13.88 5.34 10.36
CA ASN A 155 12.89 6.03 9.55
C ASN A 155 11.77 5.03 9.15
N VAL A 156 10.51 5.44 9.35
CA VAL A 156 9.33 4.64 9.02
C VAL A 156 8.37 5.35 8.06
N PHE A 157 8.83 6.43 7.41
CA PHE A 157 8.07 7.20 6.44
C PHE A 157 7.89 6.42 5.15
N ALA A 158 6.66 5.94 4.88
CA ALA A 158 6.36 5.16 3.68
C ALA A 158 4.85 5.10 3.42
N PRO A 159 4.42 5.07 2.14
CA PRO A 159 3.03 4.82 1.77
C PRO A 159 2.59 3.42 2.20
N LYS A 160 1.32 3.27 2.59
CA LYS A 160 0.75 1.99 3.02
C LYS A 160 -0.62 1.78 2.42
N LEU A 161 -0.86 0.57 1.90
CA LEU A 161 -2.16 0.12 1.40
C LEU A 161 -2.68 -1.00 2.29
N PHE A 162 -3.84 -0.78 2.88
CA PHE A 162 -4.51 -1.74 3.74
C PHE A 162 -5.72 -2.34 3.05
N ALA A 163 -5.92 -3.64 3.18
CA ALA A 163 -7.15 -4.33 2.83
C ALA A 163 -7.71 -5.04 4.05
N GLY A 164 -8.97 -4.80 4.40
CA GLY A 164 -9.56 -5.34 5.63
C GLY A 164 -11.08 -5.42 5.63
N ILE A 165 -11.64 -6.06 6.65
CA ILE A 165 -13.08 -6.16 6.89
C ILE A 165 -13.45 -5.21 8.04
N GLY A 166 -14.58 -4.52 7.88
CA GLY A 166 -15.05 -3.58 8.89
C GLY A 166 -14.27 -2.28 8.89
N ARG A 167 -13.71 -1.88 10.03
CA ARG A 167 -13.00 -0.62 10.23
C ARG A 167 -11.56 -0.87 10.70
N LEU A 168 -10.65 -0.04 10.26
CA LEU A 168 -9.33 0.05 10.88
C LEU A 168 -9.43 0.71 12.26
N PRO A 169 -8.45 0.51 13.17
CA PRO A 169 -8.33 1.33 14.37
C PRO A 169 -8.38 2.81 14.04
N ASP A 170 -9.09 3.61 14.84
CA ASP A 170 -9.41 5.02 14.55
C ASP A 170 -8.17 5.82 14.13
N THR A 171 -7.07 5.72 14.88
CA THR A 171 -5.82 6.43 14.60
C THR A 171 -5.20 6.05 13.25
N LEU A 172 -5.39 4.84 12.79
CA LEU A 172 -4.90 4.38 11.47
C LEU A 172 -5.90 4.76 10.37
N GLY A 173 -7.19 4.63 10.65
CA GLY A 173 -8.28 5.00 9.74
C GLY A 173 -8.25 6.47 9.34
N ASP A 174 -7.97 7.38 10.29
CA ASP A 174 -7.87 8.83 10.07
C ASP A 174 -6.74 9.23 9.11
N ARG A 175 -5.77 8.35 8.89
CA ARG A 175 -4.65 8.54 7.98
C ARG A 175 -4.88 7.96 6.59
N CYS A 176 -6.03 7.31 6.38
CA CYS A 176 -6.32 6.56 5.16
C CYS A 176 -7.33 7.28 4.27
N ILE A 177 -7.03 7.35 2.99
CA ILE A 177 -8.05 7.53 1.97
C ILE A 177 -8.80 6.21 1.87
N THR A 178 -10.07 6.18 2.26
CA THR A 178 -10.84 4.93 2.31
C THR A 178 -11.64 4.73 1.03
N VAL A 179 -11.46 3.57 0.40
CA VAL A 179 -12.25 3.06 -0.72
C VAL A 179 -13.17 1.95 -0.21
N PRO A 180 -14.48 2.18 -0.12
CA PRO A 180 -15.44 1.17 0.29
C PRO A 180 -15.63 0.13 -0.82
N MET A 181 -15.36 -1.13 -0.49
CA MET A 181 -15.49 -2.25 -1.41
C MET A 181 -16.78 -3.03 -1.15
N ARG A 182 -17.45 -3.47 -2.20
CA ARG A 182 -18.65 -4.30 -2.12
C ARG A 182 -18.57 -5.53 -3.02
N ARG A 183 -19.47 -6.45 -2.81
CA ARG A 183 -19.63 -7.58 -3.75
C ARG A 183 -20.14 -7.09 -5.10
N LYS A 184 -19.69 -7.78 -6.13
CA LYS A 184 -20.21 -7.65 -7.48
C LYS A 184 -21.70 -8.03 -7.49
N LEU A 185 -22.53 -7.17 -8.11
CA LEU A 185 -23.95 -7.43 -8.29
C LEU A 185 -24.21 -8.28 -9.54
N PRO A 186 -25.36 -8.99 -9.61
CA PRO A 186 -25.79 -9.62 -10.85
C PRO A 186 -25.86 -8.58 -11.99
N GLY A 187 -25.31 -8.93 -13.15
CA GLY A 187 -25.28 -8.03 -14.31
C GLY A 187 -24.06 -7.12 -14.42
N GLU A 188 -23.29 -6.90 -13.36
CA GLU A 188 -22.01 -6.20 -13.47
C GLU A 188 -20.97 -7.11 -14.12
N ASN A 189 -20.18 -6.57 -15.03
CA ASN A 189 -19.13 -7.31 -15.72
C ASN A 189 -17.76 -6.70 -15.41
N ILE A 190 -16.82 -7.55 -15.04
CA ILE A 190 -15.41 -7.21 -14.89
C ILE A 190 -14.57 -8.25 -15.60
N VAL A 191 -13.46 -7.84 -16.15
CA VAL A 191 -12.47 -8.76 -16.71
C VAL A 191 -11.71 -9.40 -15.57
N ARG A 192 -11.64 -10.73 -15.55
CA ARG A 192 -10.92 -11.45 -14.50
C ARG A 192 -9.42 -11.14 -14.61
N LEU A 193 -8.83 -10.71 -13.51
CA LEU A 193 -7.38 -10.55 -13.42
C LEU A 193 -6.72 -11.94 -13.58
N ARG A 194 -5.97 -12.15 -14.65
CA ARG A 194 -5.11 -13.32 -14.83
C ARG A 194 -3.71 -12.95 -14.33
N GLY A 195 -2.92 -13.93 -13.88
CA GLY A 195 -1.66 -13.69 -13.17
C GLY A 195 -0.62 -12.83 -13.90
N ASP A 196 -0.66 -12.84 -15.23
CA ASP A 196 0.22 -12.03 -16.06
C ASP A 196 -0.57 -10.89 -16.70
N LEU A 197 -0.15 -9.65 -16.43
CA LEU A 197 -0.63 -8.46 -17.15
C LEU A 197 0.09 -8.29 -18.49
N ASP A 198 0.99 -9.23 -18.81
CA ASP A 198 1.71 -9.30 -20.07
C ASP A 198 0.79 -9.90 -21.13
N GLY A 199 0.20 -9.06 -21.94
CA GLY A 199 -0.62 -9.41 -23.09
C GLY A 199 -0.44 -8.40 -24.19
#